data_dd52fe3a19ccfac31aaf3ae31822dd82
#
_entry.id   dd52fe3a19ccfac31aaf3ae31822dd82
#
_cell.length_a   1.000
_cell.length_b   1.000
_cell.length_c   1.000
_cell.angle_alpha   90.00
_cell.angle_beta   90.00
_cell.angle_gamma   90.00
#
_symmetry.space_group_name_H-M   'P 1'
#
loop_
_entity.id
_entity.type
_entity.pdbx_description
1 polymer ?
#
loop_
_entity_poly.entity_id
_entity_poly.type
_entity_poly.pdbx_seq_one_letter_code
_entity_poly.pdbx_strand_id
1 'polypeptide(L)'
;GDGALPAVDVVIAARDEQAVITRLVEHLAALRYPSEQLKIWVVDDASSDRTPELLAGLQQRFAQLQVLQRPADAGGGKSGALNTVLQQLQGRWMLVLDADAQLQNDTLERLIPYAEAGGWAAVQLRKAVANAEVNLLTRAQAMEMALDAVIQQGRLSVGGVAELRGNGQLLRRDALLACGGFNEATVTDDLDLSFRFVVHGQPIGVLWDPPVREEAVLGLGALLRQRQRWAEGGLQRFFDYGAGLLSDRLKPSQQIDLLCFFLLQYVMPVLAAADLLGAALTRTLPCIWPLSIVALGLSGLAIVRGCLRPSEGPALPAMNPLAMALGIVYLGHWFVVIPWVSVRMALLPKRLVWAKTLHLGEDHEAAATA
;
A
#
# COMPACT_ATOMS: atom_id res chain seq x y z
N GLY A 1 22.47 19.99 16.96
CA GLY A 1 21.10 20.43 17.13
C GLY A 1 20.48 19.62 18.24
N ASP A 2 19.84 20.25 19.19
CA ASP A 2 19.19 19.64 20.35
C ASP A 2 18.31 18.49 19.93
N GLY A 3 18.57 17.31 20.53
CA GLY A 3 17.99 16.03 20.13
C GLY A 3 16.52 15.81 20.51
N ALA A 4 15.66 16.84 20.36
CA ALA A 4 14.23 16.66 20.50
C ALA A 4 13.69 15.91 19.27
N LEU A 5 13.00 14.80 19.50
CA LEU A 5 12.33 14.05 18.45
C LEU A 5 11.26 14.95 17.75
N PRO A 6 11.15 14.91 16.42
CA PRO A 6 10.17 15.75 15.71
C PRO A 6 8.74 15.33 16.02
N ALA A 7 7.80 16.26 15.95
CA ALA A 7 6.39 15.97 16.13
C ALA A 7 5.86 15.12 14.97
N VAL A 8 5.02 14.12 15.32
CA VAL A 8 4.40 13.17 14.41
C VAL A 8 2.89 13.19 14.60
N ASP A 9 2.18 13.33 13.50
CA ASP A 9 0.75 13.14 13.41
C ASP A 9 0.46 11.77 12.78
N VAL A 10 -0.13 10.84 13.53
CA VAL A 10 -0.62 9.57 13.00
C VAL A 10 -2.06 9.75 12.56
N VAL A 11 -2.36 9.43 11.30
CA VAL A 11 -3.65 9.75 10.68
C VAL A 11 -4.31 8.49 10.13
N ILE A 12 -5.57 8.28 10.49
CA ILE A 12 -6.41 7.17 10.05
C ILE A 12 -7.70 7.75 9.45
N ALA A 13 -8.02 7.36 8.21
CA ALA A 13 -9.35 7.55 7.64
C ALA A 13 -10.19 6.31 7.95
N ALA A 14 -11.27 6.47 8.69
CA ALA A 14 -12.13 5.37 9.14
C ALA A 14 -13.54 5.53 8.58
N ARG A 15 -14.11 4.41 8.12
CA ARG A 15 -15.53 4.32 7.76
C ARG A 15 -16.04 2.92 8.08
N ASP A 16 -16.99 2.82 9.01
CA ASP A 16 -17.55 1.55 9.49
C ASP A 16 -16.46 0.56 9.97
N GLU A 17 -15.61 1.00 10.90
CA GLU A 17 -14.45 0.25 11.40
C GLU A 17 -14.63 -0.18 12.87
N GLN A 18 -15.90 -0.40 13.33
CA GLN A 18 -16.18 -0.78 14.72
C GLN A 18 -15.42 -2.01 15.21
N ALA A 19 -15.07 -2.95 14.29
CA ALA A 19 -14.39 -4.19 14.64
C ALA A 19 -12.92 -3.98 15.05
N VAL A 20 -12.27 -2.91 14.57
CA VAL A 20 -10.81 -2.75 14.68
C VAL A 20 -10.38 -1.42 15.32
N ILE A 21 -11.22 -0.38 15.30
CA ILE A 21 -10.82 0.99 15.65
C ILE A 21 -10.37 1.12 17.12
N THR A 22 -11.00 0.43 18.07
CA THR A 22 -10.63 0.47 19.48
C THR A 22 -9.22 -0.08 19.69
N ARG A 23 -8.95 -1.27 19.14
CA ARG A 23 -7.63 -1.91 19.21
C ARG A 23 -6.55 -1.02 18.59
N LEU A 24 -6.83 -0.42 17.44
CA LEU A 24 -5.87 0.46 16.78
C LEU A 24 -5.53 1.67 17.65
N VAL A 25 -6.50 2.40 18.14
CA VAL A 25 -6.27 3.60 18.97
C VAL A 25 -5.52 3.26 20.26
N GLU A 26 -5.91 2.20 20.96
CA GLU A 26 -5.23 1.74 22.18
C GLU A 26 -3.76 1.38 21.89
N HIS A 27 -3.53 0.72 20.76
CA HIS A 27 -2.19 0.36 20.34
C HIS A 27 -1.33 1.57 19.97
N LEU A 28 -1.88 2.54 19.24
CA LEU A 28 -1.16 3.76 18.87
C LEU A 28 -0.86 4.64 20.08
N ALA A 29 -1.77 4.68 21.08
CA ALA A 29 -1.54 5.39 22.33
C ALA A 29 -0.43 4.78 23.19
N ALA A 30 -0.10 3.50 22.98
CA ALA A 30 0.96 2.77 23.67
C ALA A 30 2.31 2.79 22.92
N LEU A 31 2.42 3.47 21.77
CA LEU A 31 3.68 3.59 21.05
C LEU A 31 4.73 4.32 21.90
N ARG A 32 5.96 3.84 21.85
CA ARG A 32 7.11 4.50 22.49
C ARG A 32 7.51 5.73 21.68
N TYR A 33 6.92 6.85 22.04
CA TYR A 33 7.23 8.17 21.50
C TYR A 33 6.79 9.22 22.52
N PRO A 34 7.48 10.37 22.66
CA PRO A 34 7.07 11.40 23.61
C PRO A 34 5.62 11.85 23.36
N SER A 35 4.78 11.79 24.38
CA SER A 35 3.32 12.06 24.25
C SER A 35 3.00 13.46 23.75
N GLU A 36 3.86 14.43 24.06
CA GLU A 36 3.76 15.81 23.58
C GLU A 36 4.12 15.97 22.10
N GLN A 37 4.84 14.99 21.54
CA GLN A 37 5.25 14.97 20.13
C GLN A 37 4.41 14.01 19.27
N LEU A 38 3.46 13.29 19.86
CA LEU A 38 2.59 12.33 19.17
C LEU A 38 1.13 12.75 19.25
N LYS A 39 0.51 13.02 18.10
CA LYS A 39 -0.94 13.17 17.98
C LYS A 39 -1.52 12.05 17.12
N ILE A 40 -2.68 11.57 17.50
CA ILE A 40 -3.43 10.54 16.76
C ILE A 40 -4.70 11.20 16.23
N TRP A 41 -4.89 11.14 14.92
CA TRP A 41 -6.03 11.71 14.23
C TRP A 41 -6.85 10.59 13.59
N VAL A 42 -8.13 10.51 13.93
CA VAL A 42 -9.08 9.65 13.23
C VAL A 42 -10.10 10.53 12.53
N VAL A 43 -10.17 10.38 11.20
CA VAL A 43 -11.20 11.03 10.39
C VAL A 43 -12.31 10.02 10.16
N ASP A 44 -13.44 10.21 10.84
CA ASP A 44 -14.65 9.42 10.66
C ASP A 44 -15.40 9.91 9.41
N ASP A 45 -15.34 9.12 8.34
CA ASP A 45 -15.92 9.45 7.03
C ASP A 45 -17.38 8.98 6.95
N ALA A 46 -18.24 9.56 7.80
CA ALA A 46 -19.67 9.29 7.87
C ALA A 46 -19.99 7.80 8.13
N SER A 47 -19.37 7.22 9.16
CA SER A 47 -19.69 5.85 9.57
C SER A 47 -21.14 5.70 9.99
N SER A 48 -21.74 4.57 9.62
CA SER A 48 -23.12 4.21 9.94
C SER A 48 -23.23 3.16 11.07
N ASP A 49 -22.09 2.60 11.49
CA ASP A 49 -21.98 1.63 12.58
C ASP A 49 -21.61 2.32 13.92
N ARG A 50 -21.12 1.57 14.90
CA ARG A 50 -20.72 2.08 16.20
C ARG A 50 -19.37 2.82 16.23
N THR A 51 -18.72 3.01 15.09
CA THR A 51 -17.40 3.70 15.02
C THR A 51 -17.43 5.08 15.71
N PRO A 52 -18.41 5.99 15.45
CA PRO A 52 -18.45 7.30 16.10
C PRO A 52 -18.57 7.22 17.62
N GLU A 53 -19.40 6.29 18.13
CA GLU A 53 -19.60 6.07 19.57
C GLU A 53 -18.29 5.60 20.24
N LEU A 54 -17.63 4.62 19.63
CA LEU A 54 -16.35 4.10 20.12
C LEU A 54 -15.26 5.17 20.14
N LEU A 55 -15.17 5.99 19.10
CA LEU A 55 -14.22 7.09 19.02
C LEU A 55 -14.47 8.15 20.10
N ALA A 56 -15.73 8.50 20.39
CA ALA A 56 -16.08 9.43 21.46
C ALA A 56 -15.62 8.92 22.83
N GLY A 57 -15.81 7.63 23.11
CA GLY A 57 -15.32 7.00 24.33
C GLY A 57 -13.78 6.96 24.42
N LEU A 58 -13.10 6.72 23.32
CA LEU A 58 -11.64 6.70 23.26
C LEU A 58 -11.02 8.10 23.45
N GLN A 59 -11.66 9.16 22.96
CA GLN A 59 -11.21 10.53 23.18
C GLN A 59 -11.20 10.93 24.67
N GLN A 60 -12.13 10.38 25.46
CA GLN A 60 -12.15 10.61 26.91
C GLN A 60 -10.99 9.91 27.64
N ARG A 61 -10.47 8.83 27.06
CA ARG A 61 -9.38 8.02 27.64
C ARG A 61 -7.99 8.48 27.19
N PHE A 62 -7.86 8.97 25.97
CA PHE A 62 -6.57 9.31 25.35
C PHE A 62 -6.54 10.78 24.91
N ALA A 63 -5.83 11.62 25.66
CA ALA A 63 -5.73 13.06 25.39
C ALA A 63 -5.06 13.39 24.04
N GLN A 64 -4.21 12.50 23.51
CA GLN A 64 -3.54 12.65 22.21
C GLN A 64 -4.45 12.32 21.03
N LEU A 65 -5.65 11.73 21.26
CA LEU A 65 -6.60 11.39 20.19
C LEU A 65 -7.44 12.60 19.80
N GLN A 66 -7.43 12.92 18.52
CA GLN A 66 -8.31 13.90 17.89
C GLN A 66 -9.21 13.19 16.88
N VAL A 67 -10.50 13.49 16.91
CA VAL A 67 -11.49 12.91 16.00
C VAL A 67 -12.11 14.02 15.16
N LEU A 68 -12.11 13.85 13.85
CA LEU A 68 -12.82 14.69 12.90
C LEU A 68 -13.95 13.89 12.26
N GLN A 69 -15.15 14.44 12.28
CA GLN A 69 -16.29 13.84 11.61
C GLN A 69 -16.55 14.56 10.29
N ARG A 70 -16.70 13.79 9.20
CA ARG A 70 -17.09 14.31 7.90
C ARG A 70 -18.54 14.00 7.59
N PRO A 71 -19.27 14.92 6.96
CA PRO A 71 -20.64 14.64 6.51
C PRO A 71 -20.65 13.63 5.36
N ALA A 72 -21.77 12.94 5.16
CA ALA A 72 -21.92 11.89 4.15
C ALA A 72 -21.75 12.38 2.70
N ASP A 73 -22.01 13.65 2.45
CA ASP A 73 -21.88 14.32 1.16
C ASP A 73 -20.52 14.98 0.91
N ALA A 74 -19.57 14.84 1.82
CA ALA A 74 -18.24 15.48 1.71
C ALA A 74 -17.44 15.01 0.47
N GLY A 75 -17.68 13.78 -0.01
CA GLY A 75 -17.01 13.25 -1.19
C GLY A 75 -15.50 12.98 -1.02
N GLY A 76 -14.81 12.69 -2.12
CA GLY A 76 -13.35 12.51 -2.16
C GLY A 76 -12.82 11.22 -1.51
N GLY A 77 -13.66 10.41 -0.90
CA GLY A 77 -13.30 9.14 -0.28
C GLY A 77 -12.15 9.27 0.74
N LYS A 78 -11.24 8.29 0.76
CA LYS A 78 -10.07 8.30 1.66
C LYS A 78 -9.19 9.53 1.46
N SER A 79 -8.91 9.91 0.21
CA SER A 79 -8.13 11.11 -0.11
C SER A 79 -8.78 12.38 0.45
N GLY A 80 -10.09 12.52 0.32
CA GLY A 80 -10.85 13.64 0.88
C GLY A 80 -10.79 13.67 2.40
N ALA A 81 -10.88 12.52 3.07
CA ALA A 81 -10.73 12.41 4.51
C ALA A 81 -9.33 12.85 4.96
N LEU A 82 -8.29 12.38 4.29
CA LEU A 82 -6.90 12.76 4.57
C LEU A 82 -6.63 14.25 4.32
N ASN A 83 -7.18 14.82 3.25
CA ASN A 83 -7.07 16.25 2.97
C ASN A 83 -7.78 17.12 4.01
N THR A 84 -8.93 16.66 4.53
CA THR A 84 -9.67 17.39 5.57
C THR A 84 -8.82 17.60 6.83
N VAL A 85 -8.06 16.59 7.24
CA VAL A 85 -7.20 16.70 8.42
C VAL A 85 -5.88 17.39 8.15
N LEU A 86 -5.35 17.29 6.92
CA LEU A 86 -4.02 17.78 6.56
C LEU A 86 -3.78 19.26 6.94
N GLN A 87 -4.81 20.09 6.83
CA GLN A 87 -4.73 21.52 7.18
C GLN A 87 -4.62 21.76 8.69
N GLN A 88 -4.96 20.80 9.52
CA GLN A 88 -4.92 20.88 10.99
C GLN A 88 -3.65 20.29 11.57
N LEU A 89 -2.91 19.50 10.79
CA LEU A 89 -1.68 18.86 11.24
C LEU A 89 -0.60 19.88 11.53
N GLN A 90 0.18 19.66 12.56
CA GLN A 90 1.30 20.51 12.97
C GLN A 90 2.62 19.77 13.00
N GLY A 91 2.57 18.43 13.01
CA GLY A 91 3.76 17.59 13.02
C GLY A 91 4.60 17.77 11.76
N ARG A 92 5.90 17.58 11.90
CA ARG A 92 6.83 17.53 10.77
C ARG A 92 6.55 16.31 9.89
N TRP A 93 6.11 15.21 10.51
CA TRP A 93 5.79 13.96 9.86
C TRP A 93 4.33 13.57 10.03
N MET A 94 3.75 13.05 8.98
CA MET A 94 2.43 12.45 8.95
C MET A 94 2.57 10.97 8.65
N LEU A 95 2.16 10.10 9.58
CA LEU A 95 2.10 8.64 9.37
C LEU A 95 0.66 8.26 9.03
N VAL A 96 0.42 7.76 7.82
CA VAL A 96 -0.91 7.29 7.38
C VAL A 96 -1.01 5.80 7.62
N LEU A 97 -2.09 5.41 8.30
CA LEU A 97 -2.43 4.02 8.60
C LEU A 97 -3.85 3.69 8.16
N ASP A 98 -4.07 2.45 7.77
CA ASP A 98 -5.41 1.89 7.62
C ASP A 98 -5.95 1.45 9.00
N ALA A 99 -7.28 1.29 9.13
CA ALA A 99 -7.92 1.01 10.41
C ALA A 99 -7.57 -0.38 11.00
N ASP A 100 -7.15 -1.32 10.17
CA ASP A 100 -6.67 -2.66 10.56
C ASP A 100 -5.17 -2.71 10.88
N ALA A 101 -4.45 -1.59 10.74
CA ALA A 101 -3.01 -1.54 10.94
C ALA A 101 -2.58 -1.93 12.35
N GLN A 102 -1.47 -2.64 12.45
CA GLN A 102 -0.80 -2.96 13.70
C GLN A 102 0.69 -2.61 13.57
N LEU A 103 1.22 -1.87 14.53
CA LEU A 103 2.63 -1.47 14.58
C LEU A 103 3.32 -2.15 15.77
N GLN A 104 4.63 -2.23 15.75
CA GLN A 104 5.41 -2.53 16.95
C GLN A 104 5.56 -1.26 17.79
N ASN A 105 5.67 -1.41 19.11
CA ASN A 105 5.75 -0.25 20.02
C ASN A 105 6.93 0.67 19.74
N ASP A 106 8.03 0.15 19.18
CA ASP A 106 9.24 0.88 18.82
C ASP A 106 9.24 1.41 17.37
N THR A 107 8.15 1.28 16.64
CA THR A 107 8.09 1.65 15.22
C THR A 107 8.52 3.11 15.00
N LEU A 108 8.00 4.05 15.75
CA LEU A 108 8.36 5.46 15.55
C LEU A 108 9.80 5.78 15.95
N GLU A 109 10.33 5.13 17.00
CA GLU A 109 11.73 5.28 17.44
C GLU A 109 12.73 4.84 16.36
N ARG A 110 12.32 3.95 15.46
CA ARG A 110 13.16 3.43 14.37
C ARG A 110 12.88 4.12 13.04
N LEU A 111 11.61 4.39 12.74
CA LEU A 111 11.17 4.99 11.48
C LEU A 111 11.60 6.44 11.34
N ILE A 112 11.45 7.25 12.39
CA ILE A 112 11.75 8.67 12.32
C ILE A 112 13.26 8.92 12.13
N PRO A 113 14.18 8.33 12.91
CA PRO A 113 15.62 8.47 12.65
C PRO A 113 16.04 7.96 11.27
N TYR A 114 15.44 6.87 10.78
CA TYR A 114 15.69 6.39 9.43
C TYR A 114 15.29 7.42 8.36
N ALA A 115 14.10 8.02 8.52
CA ALA A 115 13.60 9.02 7.59
C ALA A 115 14.47 10.29 7.58
N GLU A 116 14.84 10.78 8.76
CA GLU A 116 15.70 11.97 8.92
C GLU A 116 17.11 11.73 8.39
N ALA A 117 17.76 10.63 8.77
CA ALA A 117 19.13 10.31 8.37
C ALA A 117 19.23 10.06 6.85
N GLY A 118 18.22 9.47 6.25
CA GLY A 118 18.15 9.22 4.80
C GLY A 118 17.75 10.44 3.98
N GLY A 119 17.32 11.54 4.61
CA GLY A 119 16.79 12.72 3.90
C GLY A 119 15.54 12.42 3.08
N TRP A 120 14.77 11.41 3.48
CA TRP A 120 13.58 10.98 2.76
C TRP A 120 12.45 12.00 2.89
N ALA A 121 11.71 12.20 1.82
CA ALA A 121 10.46 12.96 1.85
C ALA A 121 9.27 12.08 2.22
N ALA A 122 9.38 10.79 1.98
CA ALA A 122 8.44 9.77 2.44
C ALA A 122 9.17 8.45 2.70
N VAL A 123 8.61 7.61 3.58
CA VAL A 123 9.09 6.25 3.83
C VAL A 123 7.92 5.30 3.89
N GLN A 124 7.97 4.22 3.11
CA GLN A 124 7.03 3.12 3.19
C GLN A 124 7.56 2.04 4.12
N LEU A 125 6.78 1.67 5.14
CA LEU A 125 7.04 0.48 5.94
C LEU A 125 6.73 -0.78 5.11
N ARG A 126 7.52 -1.84 5.28
CA ARG A 126 7.18 -3.16 4.72
C ARG A 126 5.82 -3.61 5.25
N LYS A 127 4.94 -4.04 4.35
CA LYS A 127 3.65 -4.60 4.71
C LYS A 127 3.82 -6.08 5.09
N ALA A 128 3.22 -6.48 6.19
CA ALA A 128 3.19 -7.86 6.65
C ALA A 128 1.75 -8.30 6.91
N VAL A 129 1.40 -9.50 6.50
CA VAL A 129 0.04 -10.05 6.64
C VAL A 129 -0.14 -10.64 8.02
N ALA A 130 -1.09 -10.09 8.80
CA ALA A 130 -1.35 -10.52 10.18
C ALA A 130 -2.06 -11.89 10.25
N ASN A 131 -2.91 -12.19 9.28
CA ASN A 131 -3.74 -13.39 9.20
C ASN A 131 -3.25 -14.40 8.13
N ALA A 132 -1.94 -14.50 7.91
CA ALA A 132 -1.36 -15.36 6.86
C ALA A 132 -1.71 -16.84 6.98
N GLU A 133 -1.96 -17.34 8.20
CA GLU A 133 -2.23 -18.74 8.48
C GLU A 133 -3.70 -19.19 8.30
N VAL A 134 -4.62 -18.26 8.00
CA VAL A 134 -6.07 -18.55 7.90
C VAL A 134 -6.36 -19.49 6.73
N ASN A 135 -5.79 -19.24 5.55
CA ASN A 135 -5.98 -20.12 4.38
C ASN A 135 -4.82 -19.98 3.36
N LEU A 136 -4.86 -20.75 2.27
CA LEU A 136 -3.83 -20.68 1.22
C LEU A 136 -3.78 -19.32 0.52
N LEU A 137 -4.91 -18.66 0.38
CA LEU A 137 -4.98 -17.33 -0.27
C LEU A 137 -4.32 -16.24 0.59
N THR A 138 -4.55 -16.24 1.90
CA THR A 138 -3.90 -15.31 2.82
C THR A 138 -2.39 -15.57 2.93
N ARG A 139 -1.98 -16.83 2.89
CA ARG A 139 -0.58 -17.24 2.84
C ARG A 139 0.11 -16.76 1.55
N ALA A 140 -0.55 -16.88 0.40
CA ALA A 140 -0.02 -16.36 -0.87
C ALA A 140 0.09 -14.83 -0.88
N GLN A 141 -0.85 -14.11 -0.26
CA GLN A 141 -0.76 -12.66 -0.08
C GLN A 141 0.42 -12.25 0.81
N ALA A 142 0.74 -13.02 1.86
CA ALA A 142 1.94 -12.79 2.66
C ALA A 142 3.24 -12.92 1.83
N MET A 143 3.31 -13.91 0.94
CA MET A 143 4.43 -14.04 -0.01
C MET A 143 4.51 -12.85 -0.98
N GLU A 144 3.38 -12.37 -1.49
CA GLU A 144 3.32 -11.21 -2.39
C GLU A 144 3.81 -9.93 -1.69
N MET A 145 3.47 -9.71 -0.42
CA MET A 145 3.94 -8.55 0.34
C MET A 145 5.46 -8.61 0.59
N ALA A 146 5.99 -9.78 0.87
CA ALA A 146 7.44 -9.98 1.00
C ALA A 146 8.17 -9.74 -0.32
N LEU A 147 7.62 -10.23 -1.43
CA LEU A 147 8.12 -10.00 -2.79
C LEU A 147 8.11 -8.50 -3.12
N ASP A 148 7.01 -7.79 -2.87
CA ASP A 148 6.90 -6.34 -3.14
C ASP A 148 8.01 -5.57 -2.41
N ALA A 149 8.21 -5.83 -1.12
CA ALA A 149 9.25 -5.15 -0.34
C ALA A 149 10.67 -5.41 -0.87
N VAL A 150 10.97 -6.65 -1.31
CA VAL A 150 12.27 -6.99 -1.93
C VAL A 150 12.45 -6.22 -3.24
N ILE A 151 11.42 -6.17 -4.08
CA ILE A 151 11.47 -5.43 -5.35
C ILE A 151 11.67 -3.93 -5.09
N GLN A 152 10.93 -3.34 -4.16
CA GLN A 152 11.05 -1.92 -3.80
C GLN A 152 12.47 -1.56 -3.36
N GLN A 153 13.05 -2.36 -2.45
CA GLN A 153 14.42 -2.13 -2.01
C GLN A 153 15.45 -2.39 -3.13
N GLY A 154 15.21 -3.39 -3.96
CA GLY A 154 16.05 -3.66 -5.12
C GLY A 154 16.07 -2.49 -6.12
N ARG A 155 14.93 -1.93 -6.43
CA ARG A 155 14.81 -0.75 -7.30
C ARG A 155 15.57 0.44 -6.71
N LEU A 156 15.41 0.73 -5.42
CA LEU A 156 16.17 1.80 -4.74
C LEU A 156 17.69 1.58 -4.80
N SER A 157 18.14 0.33 -4.61
CA SER A 157 19.58 0.01 -4.57
C SER A 157 20.29 0.25 -5.90
N VAL A 158 19.58 0.24 -7.01
CA VAL A 158 20.11 0.55 -8.36
C VAL A 158 19.80 1.97 -8.82
N GLY A 159 19.37 2.84 -7.89
CA GLY A 159 19.05 4.23 -8.18
C GLY A 159 17.70 4.45 -8.88
N GLY A 160 16.81 3.47 -8.80
CA GLY A 160 15.44 3.54 -9.27
C GLY A 160 14.48 4.22 -8.27
N VAL A 161 13.21 3.92 -8.39
CA VAL A 161 12.11 4.56 -7.67
C VAL A 161 11.44 3.55 -6.72
N ALA A 162 11.28 3.92 -5.45
CA ALA A 162 10.32 3.27 -4.56
C ALA A 162 8.98 3.99 -4.59
N GLU A 163 7.93 3.25 -4.22
CA GLU A 163 6.56 3.75 -4.25
C GLU A 163 5.86 3.46 -2.92
N LEU A 164 4.93 4.33 -2.57
CA LEU A 164 4.06 4.17 -1.40
C LEU A 164 3.02 3.07 -1.64
N ARG A 165 2.52 2.49 -0.56
CA ARG A 165 1.57 1.37 -0.57
C ARG A 165 0.33 1.60 0.31
N GLY A 166 0.08 2.85 0.70
CA GLY A 166 -1.11 3.30 1.42
C GLY A 166 -1.05 3.09 2.92
N ASN A 167 -0.87 1.86 3.40
CA ASN A 167 -0.78 1.57 4.82
C ASN A 167 0.68 1.61 5.29
N GLY A 168 0.94 2.34 6.39
CA GLY A 168 2.28 2.50 6.94
C GLY A 168 3.19 3.42 6.11
N GLN A 169 2.62 4.47 5.52
CA GLN A 169 3.38 5.48 4.80
C GLN A 169 3.64 6.70 5.68
N LEU A 170 4.91 6.98 5.94
CA LEU A 170 5.37 8.20 6.60
C LEU A 170 5.63 9.26 5.54
N LEU A 171 5.04 10.44 5.71
CA LEU A 171 5.11 11.55 4.75
C LEU A 171 5.65 12.79 5.45
N ARG A 172 6.64 13.44 4.87
CA ARG A 172 7.07 14.74 5.35
C ARG A 172 6.01 15.77 4.94
N ARG A 173 5.47 16.47 5.95
CA ARG A 173 4.30 17.35 5.77
C ARG A 173 4.55 18.45 4.76
N ASP A 174 5.71 19.10 4.75
CA ASP A 174 6.07 20.15 3.80
C ASP A 174 6.12 19.63 2.35
N ALA A 175 6.69 18.43 2.13
CA ALA A 175 6.74 17.79 0.82
C ALA A 175 5.33 17.43 0.31
N LEU A 176 4.48 16.91 1.19
CA LEU A 176 3.09 16.59 0.86
C LEU A 176 2.30 17.85 0.47
N LEU A 177 2.45 18.93 1.24
CA LEU A 177 1.79 20.22 0.94
C LEU A 177 2.31 20.82 -0.39
N ALA A 178 3.61 20.74 -0.65
CA ALA A 178 4.21 21.21 -1.90
C ALA A 178 3.70 20.43 -3.13
N CYS A 179 3.31 19.17 -2.96
CA CYS A 179 2.69 18.35 -3.99
C CYS A 179 1.15 18.52 -4.09
N GLY A 180 0.54 19.41 -3.29
CA GLY A 180 -0.88 19.69 -3.32
C GLY A 180 -1.77 18.74 -2.51
N GLY A 181 -1.20 17.99 -1.56
CA GLY A 181 -1.95 17.03 -0.74
C GLY A 181 -2.31 15.74 -1.48
N PHE A 182 -3.41 15.09 -1.10
CA PHE A 182 -3.90 13.85 -1.73
C PHE A 182 -4.81 14.15 -2.91
N ASN A 183 -4.70 13.36 -3.97
CA ASN A 183 -5.53 13.50 -5.16
C ASN A 183 -6.87 12.76 -4.97
N GLU A 184 -7.97 13.52 -4.94
CA GLU A 184 -9.33 12.96 -4.77
C GLU A 184 -9.90 12.37 -6.07
N ALA A 185 -9.24 12.60 -7.21
CA ALA A 185 -9.64 12.10 -8.52
C ALA A 185 -8.95 10.80 -8.93
N THR A 186 -8.37 10.06 -7.98
CA THR A 186 -7.71 8.77 -8.22
C THR A 186 -8.35 7.66 -7.40
N VAL A 187 -8.22 6.41 -7.87
CA VAL A 187 -8.68 5.22 -7.13
C VAL A 187 -7.62 4.66 -6.19
N THR A 188 -6.36 5.13 -6.30
CA THR A 188 -5.23 4.76 -5.43
C THR A 188 -4.42 6.01 -5.08
N ASP A 189 -4.66 6.53 -3.88
CA ASP A 189 -4.01 7.75 -3.37
C ASP A 189 -2.49 7.60 -3.21
N ASP A 190 -2.04 6.45 -2.79
CA ASP A 190 -0.65 6.09 -2.54
C ASP A 190 0.18 6.03 -3.84
N LEU A 191 -0.32 5.37 -4.86
CA LEU A 191 0.37 5.25 -6.14
C LEU A 191 0.44 6.59 -6.88
N ASP A 192 -0.64 7.35 -6.85
CA ASP A 192 -0.69 8.71 -7.39
C ASP A 192 0.32 9.63 -6.68
N LEU A 193 0.30 9.64 -5.35
CA LEU A 193 1.21 10.46 -4.55
C LEU A 193 2.67 10.08 -4.78
N SER A 194 2.98 8.79 -4.95
CA SER A 194 4.34 8.33 -5.28
C SER A 194 4.88 9.00 -6.53
N PHE A 195 4.09 9.06 -7.60
CA PHE A 195 4.54 9.68 -8.84
C PHE A 195 4.64 11.20 -8.75
N ARG A 196 3.72 11.85 -8.01
CA ARG A 196 3.85 13.29 -7.75
C ARG A 196 5.11 13.61 -6.95
N PHE A 197 5.45 12.82 -5.94
CA PHE A 197 6.71 12.96 -5.20
C PHE A 197 7.92 12.82 -6.13
N VAL A 198 7.95 11.77 -6.95
CA VAL A 198 9.03 11.53 -7.90
C VAL A 198 9.20 12.69 -8.89
N VAL A 199 8.11 13.14 -9.51
CA VAL A 199 8.14 14.26 -10.48
C VAL A 199 8.57 15.59 -9.82
N HIS A 200 8.33 15.75 -8.51
CA HIS A 200 8.79 16.91 -7.75
C HIS A 200 10.18 16.73 -7.10
N GLY A 201 10.88 15.63 -7.44
CA GLY A 201 12.21 15.35 -6.89
C GLY A 201 12.22 15.00 -5.41
N GLN A 202 11.09 14.57 -4.87
CA GLN A 202 10.94 14.17 -3.46
C GLN A 202 11.27 12.68 -3.30
N PRO A 203 12.34 12.31 -2.57
CA PRO A 203 12.79 10.92 -2.49
C PRO A 203 11.91 10.10 -1.55
N ILE A 204 11.60 8.85 -1.97
CA ILE A 204 10.83 7.88 -1.20
C ILE A 204 11.75 6.74 -0.78
N GLY A 205 11.79 6.45 0.52
CA GLY A 205 12.52 5.31 1.11
C GLY A 205 11.61 4.15 1.44
N VAL A 206 12.20 2.99 1.72
CA VAL A 206 11.51 1.78 2.20
C VAL A 206 12.23 1.23 3.40
N LEU A 207 11.51 1.07 4.50
CA LEU A 207 12.03 0.45 5.72
C LEU A 207 11.52 -1.00 5.81
N TRP A 208 12.47 -1.96 5.95
CA TRP A 208 12.13 -3.38 6.03
C TRP A 208 11.52 -3.75 7.38
N ASP A 209 12.14 -3.35 8.46
CA ASP A 209 11.70 -3.58 9.84
C ASP A 209 11.76 -2.28 10.67
N PRO A 210 10.78 -2.06 11.55
CA PRO A 210 9.60 -2.89 11.82
C PRO A 210 8.56 -2.79 10.69
N PRO A 211 7.76 -3.85 10.48
CA PRO A 211 6.71 -3.81 9.47
C PRO A 211 5.44 -3.13 10.00
N VAL A 212 4.58 -2.68 9.07
CA VAL A 212 3.15 -2.49 9.34
C VAL A 212 2.42 -3.79 9.03
N ARG A 213 1.59 -4.27 9.97
CA ARG A 213 0.76 -5.45 9.78
C ARG A 213 -0.61 -5.04 9.29
N GLU A 214 -1.20 -5.82 8.40
CA GLU A 214 -2.54 -5.61 7.87
C GLU A 214 -3.25 -6.95 7.64
N GLU A 215 -4.56 -6.93 7.49
CA GLU A 215 -5.35 -8.12 7.21
C GLU A 215 -5.40 -8.39 5.71
N ALA A 216 -5.02 -9.60 5.31
CA ALA A 216 -5.25 -10.09 3.95
C ALA A 216 -6.73 -10.43 3.76
N VAL A 217 -7.24 -10.25 2.54
CA VAL A 217 -8.60 -10.65 2.18
C VAL A 217 -8.73 -12.17 2.14
N LEU A 218 -9.87 -12.70 2.63
CA LEU A 218 -10.07 -14.14 2.84
C LEU A 218 -10.56 -14.88 1.59
N GLY A 219 -11.17 -14.20 0.65
CA GLY A 219 -11.82 -14.81 -0.50
C GLY A 219 -11.33 -14.27 -1.85
N LEU A 220 -11.34 -15.16 -2.86
CA LEU A 220 -10.88 -14.84 -4.21
C LEU A 220 -11.65 -13.66 -4.84
N GLY A 221 -12.97 -13.57 -4.63
CA GLY A 221 -13.77 -12.48 -5.16
C GLY A 221 -13.38 -11.11 -4.59
N ALA A 222 -13.08 -11.04 -3.28
CA ALA A 222 -12.57 -9.83 -2.63
C ALA A 222 -11.17 -9.48 -3.14
N LEU A 223 -10.29 -10.49 -3.29
CA LEU A 223 -8.97 -10.31 -3.85
C LEU A 223 -9.04 -9.69 -5.26
N LEU A 224 -9.82 -10.28 -6.16
CA LEU A 224 -9.91 -9.80 -7.54
C LEU A 224 -10.43 -8.36 -7.62
N ARG A 225 -11.44 -8.00 -6.81
CA ARG A 225 -11.92 -6.60 -6.73
C ARG A 225 -10.82 -5.65 -6.25
N GLN A 226 -10.07 -6.04 -5.24
CA GLN A 226 -8.95 -5.25 -4.71
C GLN A 226 -7.85 -5.09 -5.75
N ARG A 227 -7.43 -6.17 -6.42
CA ARG A 227 -6.38 -6.17 -7.44
C ARG A 227 -6.78 -5.40 -8.70
N GLN A 228 -8.06 -5.45 -9.11
CA GLN A 228 -8.57 -4.62 -10.21
C GLN A 228 -8.43 -3.13 -9.89
N ARG A 229 -8.76 -2.72 -8.67
CA ARG A 229 -8.58 -1.32 -8.23
C ARG A 229 -7.10 -0.92 -8.24
N TRP A 230 -6.21 -1.78 -7.74
CA TRP A 230 -4.78 -1.52 -7.75
C TRP A 230 -4.20 -1.43 -9.16
N ALA A 231 -4.64 -2.31 -10.06
CA ALA A 231 -4.22 -2.28 -11.46
C ALA A 231 -4.72 -1.01 -12.17
N GLU A 232 -5.96 -0.61 -11.95
CA GLU A 232 -6.53 0.60 -12.54
C GLU A 232 -5.80 1.86 -12.08
N GLY A 233 -5.60 2.03 -10.78
CA GLY A 233 -4.81 3.16 -10.24
C GLY A 233 -3.35 3.11 -10.67
N GLY A 234 -2.79 1.92 -10.74
CA GLY A 234 -1.43 1.71 -11.22
C GLY A 234 -1.22 2.14 -12.67
N LEU A 235 -2.13 1.80 -13.57
CA LEU A 235 -2.10 2.26 -14.96
C LEU A 235 -2.37 3.76 -15.06
N GLN A 236 -3.37 4.24 -14.33
CA GLN A 236 -3.79 5.64 -14.35
C GLN A 236 -2.64 6.59 -14.08
N ARG A 237 -1.79 6.32 -13.07
CA ARG A 237 -0.66 7.20 -12.73
C ARG A 237 0.34 7.34 -13.87
N PHE A 238 0.60 6.26 -14.64
CA PHE A 238 1.50 6.34 -15.79
C PHE A 238 0.92 7.23 -16.89
N PHE A 239 -0.37 7.20 -17.11
CA PHE A 239 -1.01 8.08 -18.10
C PHE A 239 -1.09 9.53 -17.60
N ASP A 240 -1.42 9.74 -16.33
CA ASP A 240 -1.58 11.09 -15.76
C ASP A 240 -0.24 11.83 -15.63
N TYR A 241 0.86 11.11 -15.35
CA TYR A 241 2.18 11.71 -15.10
C TYR A 241 3.24 11.39 -16.15
N GLY A 242 2.89 10.71 -17.24
CA GLY A 242 3.84 10.23 -18.24
C GLY A 242 4.80 11.29 -18.79
N ALA A 243 4.30 12.49 -19.09
CA ALA A 243 5.13 13.61 -19.54
C ALA A 243 6.15 14.05 -18.47
N GLY A 244 5.75 14.07 -17.20
CA GLY A 244 6.64 14.37 -16.07
C GLY A 244 7.71 13.32 -15.87
N LEU A 245 7.39 12.03 -16.08
CA LEU A 245 8.32 10.92 -15.93
C LEU A 245 9.40 10.92 -17.05
N LEU A 246 9.11 11.50 -18.20
CA LEU A 246 10.06 11.64 -19.33
C LEU A 246 10.84 12.96 -19.28
N SER A 247 10.59 13.80 -18.28
CA SER A 247 11.28 15.07 -18.14
C SER A 247 12.70 14.92 -17.56
N ASP A 248 13.50 15.95 -17.72
CA ASP A 248 14.86 16.07 -17.17
C ASP A 248 14.90 16.20 -15.62
N ARG A 249 13.74 16.25 -14.96
CA ARG A 249 13.62 16.25 -13.50
C ARG A 249 14.00 14.89 -12.90
N LEU A 250 13.84 13.81 -13.64
CA LEU A 250 14.20 12.47 -13.21
C LEU A 250 15.60 12.10 -13.70
N LYS A 251 16.34 11.37 -12.85
CA LYS A 251 17.62 10.78 -13.24
C LYS A 251 17.38 9.70 -14.31
N PRO A 252 18.32 9.47 -15.23
CA PRO A 252 18.18 8.41 -16.24
C PRO A 252 17.91 7.02 -15.63
N SER A 253 18.53 6.68 -14.48
CA SER A 253 18.27 5.43 -13.77
C SER A 253 16.82 5.29 -13.32
N GLN A 254 16.20 6.37 -12.87
CA GLN A 254 14.79 6.40 -12.48
C GLN A 254 13.86 6.24 -13.67
N GLN A 255 14.19 6.89 -14.81
CA GLN A 255 13.40 6.75 -16.04
C GLN A 255 13.47 5.32 -16.60
N ILE A 256 14.66 4.72 -16.61
CA ILE A 256 14.84 3.33 -17.03
C ILE A 256 14.08 2.38 -16.10
N ASP A 257 14.21 2.55 -14.80
CA ASP A 257 13.49 1.75 -13.80
C ASP A 257 11.97 1.81 -14.00
N LEU A 258 11.40 3.00 -14.14
CA LEU A 258 9.96 3.19 -14.35
C LEU A 258 9.50 2.61 -15.70
N LEU A 259 10.30 2.75 -16.76
CA LEU A 259 10.01 2.14 -18.07
C LEU A 259 10.03 0.61 -17.97
N CYS A 260 11.06 0.02 -17.37
CA CYS A 260 11.15 -1.42 -17.17
C CYS A 260 9.98 -1.94 -16.33
N PHE A 261 9.65 -1.22 -15.24
CA PHE A 261 8.51 -1.57 -14.41
C PHE A 261 7.20 -1.52 -15.19
N PHE A 262 6.95 -0.46 -15.96
CA PHE A 262 5.77 -0.34 -16.81
C PHE A 262 5.65 -1.48 -17.81
N LEU A 263 6.74 -1.79 -18.51
CA LEU A 263 6.77 -2.86 -19.51
C LEU A 263 6.51 -4.23 -18.88
N LEU A 264 7.16 -4.55 -17.77
CA LEU A 264 7.03 -5.85 -17.12
C LEU A 264 5.69 -6.02 -16.40
N GLN A 265 5.21 -4.98 -15.74
CA GLN A 265 4.01 -5.07 -14.90
C GLN A 265 2.71 -4.92 -15.70
N TYR A 266 2.69 -4.06 -16.73
CA TYR A 266 1.46 -3.69 -17.43
C TYR A 266 1.42 -4.13 -18.89
N VAL A 267 2.51 -3.99 -19.61
CA VAL A 267 2.54 -4.32 -21.04
C VAL A 267 2.69 -5.82 -21.27
N MET A 268 3.61 -6.46 -20.57
CA MET A 268 3.88 -7.89 -20.75
C MET A 268 2.66 -8.78 -20.49
N PRO A 269 1.85 -8.60 -19.40
CA PRO A 269 0.66 -9.41 -19.20
C PRO A 269 -0.38 -9.25 -20.31
N VAL A 270 -0.54 -8.05 -20.87
CA VAL A 270 -1.45 -7.81 -22.00
C VAL A 270 -0.97 -8.51 -23.26
N LEU A 271 0.33 -8.39 -23.59
CA LEU A 271 0.92 -9.06 -24.74
C LEU A 271 0.87 -10.59 -24.58
N ALA A 272 1.15 -11.11 -23.39
CA ALA A 272 1.08 -12.55 -23.11
C ALA A 272 -0.36 -13.09 -23.26
N ALA A 273 -1.36 -12.35 -22.80
CA ALA A 273 -2.77 -12.72 -22.98
C ALA A 273 -3.19 -12.69 -24.46
N ALA A 274 -2.78 -11.67 -25.20
CA ALA A 274 -3.06 -11.52 -26.63
C ALA A 274 -2.37 -12.62 -27.46
N ASP A 275 -1.10 -12.93 -27.14
CA ASP A 275 -0.34 -14.01 -27.78
C ASP A 275 -0.97 -15.38 -27.53
N LEU A 276 -1.37 -15.65 -26.30
CA LEU A 276 -2.04 -16.90 -25.93
C LEU A 276 -3.38 -17.07 -26.69
N LEU A 277 -4.18 -16.00 -26.76
CA LEU A 277 -5.44 -15.99 -27.51
C LEU A 277 -5.20 -16.19 -29.01
N GLY A 278 -4.23 -15.47 -29.58
CA GLY A 278 -3.84 -15.60 -30.99
C GLY A 278 -3.36 -17.00 -31.34
N ALA A 279 -2.49 -17.57 -30.49
CA ALA A 279 -1.99 -18.94 -30.64
C ALA A 279 -3.13 -19.98 -30.58
N ALA A 280 -4.09 -19.80 -29.68
CA ALA A 280 -5.26 -20.68 -29.61
C ALA A 280 -6.14 -20.60 -30.88
N LEU A 281 -6.38 -19.38 -31.41
CA LEU A 281 -7.18 -19.16 -32.60
C LEU A 281 -6.51 -19.68 -33.86
N THR A 282 -5.20 -19.53 -33.99
CA THR A 282 -4.41 -19.94 -35.16
C THR A 282 -3.86 -21.35 -35.02
N ARG A 283 -4.05 -22.02 -33.86
CA ARG A 283 -3.49 -23.36 -33.55
C ARG A 283 -1.97 -23.41 -33.66
N THR A 284 -1.30 -22.35 -33.25
CA THR A 284 0.18 -22.21 -33.19
C THR A 284 0.67 -22.20 -31.77
N LEU A 285 1.98 -22.27 -31.56
CA LEU A 285 2.55 -22.07 -30.22
C LEU A 285 2.65 -20.56 -29.91
N PRO A 286 2.35 -20.16 -28.67
CA PRO A 286 2.53 -18.75 -28.27
C PRO A 286 4.03 -18.39 -28.32
N CYS A 287 4.34 -17.12 -28.70
CA CYS A 287 5.70 -16.64 -28.88
C CYS A 287 6.29 -15.99 -27.65
N ILE A 288 5.44 -15.44 -26.76
CA ILE A 288 5.86 -14.65 -25.59
C ILE A 288 6.07 -15.53 -24.33
N TRP A 289 5.70 -16.79 -24.37
CA TRP A 289 5.85 -17.68 -23.23
C TRP A 289 7.27 -17.79 -22.64
N PRO A 290 8.37 -17.75 -23.39
CA PRO A 290 9.70 -17.80 -22.77
C PRO A 290 9.97 -16.58 -21.88
N LEU A 291 9.58 -15.39 -22.31
CA LEU A 291 9.69 -14.17 -21.52
C LEU A 291 8.83 -14.22 -20.26
N SER A 292 7.59 -14.72 -20.38
CA SER A 292 6.68 -14.89 -19.26
C SER A 292 7.23 -15.85 -18.21
N ILE A 293 7.84 -16.98 -18.63
CA ILE A 293 8.49 -17.94 -17.72
C ILE A 293 9.67 -17.30 -17.00
N VAL A 294 10.51 -16.54 -17.70
CA VAL A 294 11.64 -15.82 -17.08
C VAL A 294 11.12 -14.83 -16.03
N ALA A 295 10.10 -14.03 -16.37
CA ALA A 295 9.53 -13.06 -15.45
C ALA A 295 8.92 -13.74 -14.21
N LEU A 296 8.18 -14.83 -14.38
CA LEU A 296 7.62 -15.62 -13.26
C LEU A 296 8.74 -16.28 -12.43
N GLY A 297 9.79 -16.76 -13.06
CA GLY A 297 10.96 -17.32 -12.38
C GLY A 297 11.69 -16.28 -11.52
N LEU A 298 11.91 -15.08 -12.05
CA LEU A 298 12.50 -13.96 -11.29
C LEU A 298 11.58 -13.54 -10.12
N SER A 299 10.27 -13.53 -10.32
CA SER A 299 9.29 -13.27 -9.26
C SER A 299 9.32 -14.36 -8.19
N GLY A 300 9.45 -15.64 -8.59
CA GLY A 300 9.64 -16.76 -7.67
C GLY A 300 10.91 -16.63 -6.83
N LEU A 301 12.03 -16.24 -7.43
CA LEU A 301 13.27 -15.93 -6.72
C LEU A 301 13.11 -14.78 -5.71
N ALA A 302 12.38 -13.73 -6.08
CA ALA A 302 12.10 -12.61 -5.21
C ALA A 302 11.18 -13.01 -4.03
N ILE A 303 10.19 -13.91 -4.26
CA ILE A 303 9.39 -14.51 -3.18
C ILE A 303 10.31 -15.26 -2.19
N VAL A 304 11.14 -16.15 -2.70
CA VAL A 304 12.07 -16.95 -1.88
C VAL A 304 12.98 -16.02 -1.09
N ARG A 305 13.59 -15.04 -1.74
CA ARG A 305 14.47 -14.07 -1.08
C ARG A 305 13.74 -13.27 0.01
N GLY A 306 12.50 -12.85 -0.24
CA GLY A 306 11.69 -12.12 0.73
C GLY A 306 11.31 -12.98 1.93
N CYS A 307 10.86 -14.22 1.68
CA CYS A 307 10.41 -15.13 2.75
C CYS A 307 11.57 -15.72 3.58
N LEU A 308 12.76 -15.83 3.01
CA LEU A 308 13.96 -16.30 3.74
C LEU A 308 14.71 -15.17 4.44
N ARG A 309 14.41 -13.92 4.13
CA ARG A 309 15.07 -12.78 4.79
C ARG A 309 14.63 -12.70 6.25
N PRO A 310 15.59 -12.56 7.20
CA PRO A 310 15.24 -12.27 8.59
C PRO A 310 14.33 -11.05 8.66
N SER A 311 13.20 -11.18 9.34
CA SER A 311 12.18 -10.13 9.43
C SER A 311 11.45 -10.23 10.76
N GLU A 312 11.05 -9.08 11.25
CA GLU A 312 10.18 -8.94 12.42
C GLU A 312 8.71 -9.08 12.02
N GLY A 313 7.84 -9.24 13.02
CA GLY A 313 6.40 -9.35 12.81
C GLY A 313 5.92 -10.79 12.59
N PRO A 314 4.77 -10.97 11.89
CA PRO A 314 4.23 -12.29 11.62
C PRO A 314 5.21 -13.17 10.86
N ALA A 315 5.27 -14.44 11.23
CA ALA A 315 6.12 -15.40 10.52
C ALA A 315 5.73 -15.48 9.05
N LEU A 316 6.72 -15.39 8.17
CA LEU A 316 6.51 -15.61 6.74
C LEU A 316 6.35 -17.11 6.45
N PRO A 317 5.60 -17.48 5.40
CA PRO A 317 5.45 -18.88 5.03
C PRO A 317 6.79 -19.57 4.82
N ALA A 318 6.95 -20.77 5.38
CA ALA A 318 8.15 -21.55 5.18
C ALA A 318 8.33 -21.89 3.70
N MET A 319 9.54 -21.63 3.16
CA MET A 319 9.85 -21.86 1.76
C MET A 319 10.19 -23.33 1.50
N ASN A 320 9.34 -23.99 0.77
CA ASN A 320 9.54 -25.30 0.18
C ASN A 320 9.01 -25.28 -1.27
N PRO A 321 9.26 -26.31 -2.09
CA PRO A 321 8.81 -26.31 -3.49
C PRO A 321 7.31 -26.11 -3.68
N LEU A 322 6.49 -26.61 -2.76
CA LEU A 322 5.03 -26.46 -2.81
C LEU A 322 4.62 -25.01 -2.51
N ALA A 323 5.20 -24.39 -1.48
CA ALA A 323 4.96 -22.98 -1.15
C ALA A 323 5.40 -22.05 -2.30
N MET A 324 6.55 -22.32 -2.91
CA MET A 324 7.02 -21.57 -4.07
C MET A 324 6.05 -21.73 -5.26
N ALA A 325 5.60 -22.95 -5.54
CA ALA A 325 4.60 -23.19 -6.59
C ALA A 325 3.30 -22.45 -6.32
N LEU A 326 2.80 -22.46 -5.07
CA LEU A 326 1.62 -21.71 -4.65
C LEU A 326 1.81 -20.21 -4.92
N GLY A 327 2.95 -19.63 -4.52
CA GLY A 327 3.25 -18.21 -4.74
C GLY A 327 3.28 -17.85 -6.23
N ILE A 328 3.91 -18.67 -7.07
CA ILE A 328 3.99 -18.45 -8.52
C ILE A 328 2.61 -18.55 -9.17
N VAL A 329 1.84 -19.59 -8.85
CA VAL A 329 0.46 -19.78 -9.36
C VAL A 329 -0.43 -18.62 -8.94
N TYR A 330 -0.31 -18.21 -7.68
CA TYR A 330 -1.03 -17.04 -7.19
C TYR A 330 -0.71 -15.76 -7.99
N LEU A 331 0.57 -15.49 -8.29
CA LEU A 331 0.95 -14.34 -9.11
C LEU A 331 0.37 -14.39 -10.53
N GLY A 332 -0.04 -15.55 -10.99
CA GLY A 332 -0.72 -15.73 -12.28
C GLY A 332 -2.03 -14.91 -12.40
N HIS A 333 -2.67 -14.53 -11.28
CA HIS A 333 -3.86 -13.69 -11.33
C HIS A 333 -3.60 -12.31 -11.99
N TRP A 334 -2.38 -11.79 -11.92
CA TRP A 334 -2.01 -10.53 -12.59
C TRP A 334 -2.10 -10.63 -14.12
N PHE A 335 -1.87 -11.81 -14.71
CA PHE A 335 -2.03 -12.06 -16.14
C PHE A 335 -3.50 -12.08 -16.59
N VAL A 336 -4.45 -12.13 -15.66
CA VAL A 336 -5.88 -11.98 -15.92
C VAL A 336 -6.35 -10.57 -15.58
N VAL A 337 -5.95 -10.05 -14.42
CA VAL A 337 -6.40 -8.74 -13.92
C VAL A 337 -5.89 -7.59 -14.79
N ILE A 338 -4.61 -7.59 -15.15
CA ILE A 338 -4.03 -6.48 -15.93
C ILE A 338 -4.65 -6.37 -17.34
N PRO A 339 -4.75 -7.45 -18.15
CA PRO A 339 -5.44 -7.37 -19.44
C PRO A 339 -6.90 -6.95 -19.33
N TRP A 340 -7.63 -7.48 -18.36
CA TRP A 340 -9.02 -7.11 -18.12
C TRP A 340 -9.17 -5.63 -17.81
N VAL A 341 -8.38 -5.11 -16.87
CA VAL A 341 -8.41 -3.68 -16.50
C VAL A 341 -7.98 -2.80 -17.66
N SER A 342 -6.98 -3.20 -18.45
CA SER A 342 -6.53 -2.44 -19.64
C SER A 342 -7.63 -2.32 -20.68
N VAL A 343 -8.33 -3.41 -21.00
CA VAL A 343 -9.48 -3.39 -21.92
C VAL A 343 -10.62 -2.53 -21.35
N ARG A 344 -10.91 -2.72 -20.05
CA ARG A 344 -11.96 -1.94 -19.41
C ARG A 344 -11.67 -0.44 -19.43
N MET A 345 -10.45 -0.01 -19.13
CA MET A 345 -10.06 1.40 -19.16
C MET A 345 -10.06 2.00 -20.56
N ALA A 346 -9.81 1.18 -21.59
CA ALA A 346 -9.90 1.62 -22.98
C ALA A 346 -11.36 1.85 -23.46
N LEU A 347 -12.32 1.13 -22.87
CA LEU A 347 -13.72 1.13 -23.33
C LEU A 347 -14.68 1.87 -22.41
N LEU A 348 -14.36 2.04 -21.13
CA LEU A 348 -15.26 2.58 -20.11
C LEU A 348 -14.61 3.76 -19.36
N PRO A 349 -15.42 4.70 -18.84
CA PRO A 349 -14.92 5.84 -18.09
C PRO A 349 -14.24 5.40 -16.77
N LYS A 350 -13.39 6.30 -16.23
CA LYS A 350 -12.74 6.16 -14.93
C LYS A 350 -13.73 5.81 -13.82
N ARG A 351 -13.36 4.85 -12.96
CA ARG A 351 -14.05 4.64 -11.68
C ARG A 351 -13.43 5.53 -10.63
N LEU A 352 -14.28 6.28 -9.91
CA LEU A 352 -13.86 7.12 -8.78
C LEU A 352 -14.51 6.66 -7.46
N VAL A 353 -14.97 5.42 -7.42
CA VAL A 353 -15.64 4.87 -6.23
C VAL A 353 -14.62 4.17 -5.33
N TRP A 354 -14.50 4.64 -4.10
CA TRP A 354 -13.76 3.97 -3.05
C TRP A 354 -14.50 2.70 -2.61
N ALA A 355 -14.01 1.55 -3.03
CA ALA A 355 -14.52 0.26 -2.56
C ALA A 355 -13.81 -0.12 -1.26
N LYS A 356 -14.57 -0.11 -0.15
CA LYS A 356 -14.07 -0.49 1.17
C LYS A 356 -13.74 -1.98 1.23
N THR A 357 -12.62 -2.34 1.86
CA THR A 357 -12.33 -3.70 2.31
C THR A 357 -12.95 -3.90 3.70
N LEU A 358 -13.62 -5.03 3.92
CA LEU A 358 -14.14 -5.39 5.24
C LEU A 358 -12.98 -5.93 6.09
N HIS A 359 -12.83 -5.37 7.29
CA HIS A 359 -11.89 -5.83 8.31
C HIS A 359 -12.67 -6.55 9.41
N LEU A 360 -12.23 -7.73 9.80
CA LEU A 360 -12.95 -8.61 10.74
C LEU A 360 -12.34 -8.59 12.15
N GLY A 361 -11.19 -7.97 12.31
CA GLY A 361 -10.50 -7.95 13.60
C GLY A 361 -10.05 -9.34 14.03
N GLU A 362 -10.30 -9.72 15.27
CA GLU A 362 -9.95 -11.02 15.83
C GLU A 362 -10.96 -12.14 15.50
N ASP A 363 -12.10 -11.80 14.88
CA ASP A 363 -13.17 -12.75 14.55
C ASP A 363 -12.92 -13.55 13.25
N HIS A 364 -11.67 -13.73 12.87
CA HIS A 364 -11.29 -14.47 11.65
C HIS A 364 -11.77 -15.93 11.65
N GLU A 365 -11.85 -16.59 12.84
CA GLU A 365 -12.26 -17.96 12.95
C GLU A 365 -13.74 -18.19 12.63
N ALA A 366 -14.60 -17.22 12.96
CA ALA A 366 -16.03 -17.29 12.69
C ALA A 366 -16.36 -17.12 11.19
N ALA A 367 -15.55 -16.37 10.45
CA ALA A 367 -15.77 -16.12 9.03
C ALA A 367 -15.20 -17.22 8.10
N ALA A 368 -14.29 -18.06 8.59
CA ALA A 368 -13.73 -19.18 7.82
C ALA A 368 -14.65 -20.41 7.79
N THR A 369 -15.66 -20.44 8.65
CA THR A 369 -16.63 -21.57 8.78
C THR A 369 -18.01 -21.27 8.18
N ALA A 370 -18.25 -20.06 7.66
CA ALA A 370 -19.45 -19.66 6.94
C ALA A 370 -19.20 -19.54 5.45
#